data_23683056249e20f360475f99140b9c12
#
_entry.id   23683056249e20f360475f99140b9c12
#
_cell.length_a   1.000
_cell.length_b   1.000
_cell.length_c   1.000
_cell.angle_alpha   90.00
_cell.angle_beta   90.00
_cell.angle_gamma   90.00
#
_symmetry.space_group_name_H-M   'P 1'
#
loop_
_entity.id
_entity.type
_entity.pdbx_description
1 polymer ?
#
loop_
_entity_poly.entity_id
_entity_poly.type
_entity_poly.pdbx_seq_one_letter_code
_entity_poly.pdbx_strand_id
1 'polypeptide(L)'
;MMADVVKIATRDSYGNAVTALAAEHDDILVLDADLAGATKTAIFKKAYPDRHINCGIAEADLIGVSAGLSTMGFVPFCSSFAMFAAGRAYEQVRNTVGYPHLNVKICATHGGISVGEDGASHQCCEDFALMRTIPGMVVLSPADDVEARAAVKAAYEHKGPVYIRFGRAAVPVIHEEENYSFEIGKAEVLRPGTDVAVAATGLMVAEALKAAETLAAEGIRVRVINVCSIKPLDEETILAAARECGKIVTCEEHSIIGGLGEAVCSLVSEKYPVPVRRVGVNDEFGHSGPAAALLEEMGLCASHIAEVVRETVKG
;
A
#
# COMPACT_ATOMS: atom_id res chain seq x y z
N MET A 1 -31.61 4.70 3.85
CA MET A 1 -30.93 4.15 2.66
C MET A 1 -29.50 4.63 2.77
N MET A 2 -28.52 3.76 3.02
CA MET A 2 -27.11 4.15 2.90
C MET A 2 -26.90 4.51 1.42
N ALA A 3 -26.36 5.69 1.15
CA ALA A 3 -25.93 6.05 -0.20
C ALA A 3 -24.97 4.96 -0.68
N ASP A 4 -25.10 4.52 -1.94
CA ASP A 4 -24.18 3.56 -2.52
C ASP A 4 -22.76 4.13 -2.41
N VAL A 5 -21.93 3.52 -1.56
CA VAL A 5 -20.55 3.95 -1.36
C VAL A 5 -19.78 3.66 -2.65
N VAL A 6 -19.26 4.71 -3.27
CA VAL A 6 -18.42 4.58 -4.47
C VAL A 6 -17.20 3.72 -4.14
N LYS A 7 -16.94 2.71 -4.97
CA LYS A 7 -15.77 1.84 -4.83
C LYS A 7 -14.92 1.90 -6.09
N ILE A 8 -13.63 2.12 -5.92
CA ILE A 8 -12.65 2.18 -7.02
C ILE A 8 -11.44 1.34 -6.66
N ALA A 9 -10.91 0.58 -7.62
CA ALA A 9 -9.66 -0.14 -7.41
C ALA A 9 -8.48 0.83 -7.51
N THR A 10 -7.57 0.82 -6.54
CA THR A 10 -6.45 1.77 -6.52
C THR A 10 -5.52 1.63 -7.74
N ARG A 11 -5.48 0.47 -8.41
CA ARG A 11 -4.79 0.32 -9.70
C ARG A 11 -5.44 1.15 -10.82
N ASP A 12 -6.78 1.32 -10.83
CA ASP A 12 -7.48 2.17 -11.78
C ASP A 12 -7.16 3.64 -11.52
N SER A 13 -7.11 4.02 -10.24
CA SER A 13 -6.67 5.34 -9.79
C SER A 13 -5.26 5.66 -10.25
N TYR A 14 -4.34 4.69 -10.13
CA TYR A 14 -2.95 4.81 -10.62
C TYR A 14 -2.89 5.08 -12.13
N GLY A 15 -3.55 4.25 -12.94
CA GLY A 15 -3.54 4.41 -14.41
C GLY A 15 -4.07 5.78 -14.84
N ASN A 16 -5.14 6.26 -14.20
CA ASN A 16 -5.71 7.59 -14.46
C ASN A 16 -4.78 8.71 -13.98
N ALA A 17 -4.23 8.60 -12.76
CA ALA A 17 -3.38 9.63 -12.16
C ALA A 17 -2.08 9.84 -12.94
N VAL A 18 -1.35 8.76 -13.29
CA VAL A 18 -0.11 8.89 -14.05
C VAL A 18 -0.35 9.44 -15.45
N THR A 19 -1.52 9.12 -16.05
CA THR A 19 -1.91 9.65 -17.36
C THR A 19 -2.23 11.15 -17.30
N ALA A 20 -2.94 11.59 -16.27
CA ALA A 20 -3.23 13.00 -16.03
C ALA A 20 -1.95 13.80 -15.76
N LEU A 21 -1.09 13.28 -14.89
CA LEU A 21 0.17 13.92 -14.53
C LEU A 21 1.11 14.11 -15.73
N ALA A 22 1.12 13.16 -16.66
CA ALA A 22 1.92 13.22 -17.88
C ALA A 22 1.46 14.30 -18.88
N ALA A 23 0.29 14.89 -18.71
CA ALA A 23 -0.14 16.04 -19.50
C ALA A 23 0.66 17.31 -19.17
N GLU A 24 1.18 17.40 -17.95
CA GLU A 24 1.94 18.53 -17.44
C GLU A 24 3.47 18.27 -17.42
N HIS A 25 3.88 17.00 -17.62
CA HIS A 25 5.26 16.55 -17.43
C HIS A 25 5.71 15.62 -18.56
N ASP A 26 6.60 16.11 -19.43
CA ASP A 26 7.09 15.37 -20.60
C ASP A 26 8.19 14.35 -20.26
N ASP A 27 8.76 14.42 -19.06
CA ASP A 27 9.79 13.50 -18.57
C ASP A 27 9.21 12.17 -18.01
N ILE A 28 7.89 12.05 -17.89
CA ILE A 28 7.25 10.82 -17.45
C ILE A 28 7.23 9.79 -18.57
N LEU A 29 7.78 8.61 -18.28
CA LEU A 29 7.66 7.40 -19.10
C LEU A 29 6.95 6.31 -18.30
N VAL A 30 6.10 5.53 -18.95
CA VAL A 30 5.43 4.39 -18.29
C VAL A 30 5.88 3.09 -18.95
N LEU A 31 6.29 2.13 -18.12
CA LEU A 31 6.76 0.84 -18.59
C LEU A 31 5.96 -0.29 -17.94
N ASP A 32 5.78 -1.40 -18.64
CA ASP A 32 5.21 -2.63 -18.07
C ASP A 32 5.88 -3.90 -18.63
N ALA A 33 5.60 -5.02 -17.97
CA ALA A 33 6.06 -6.36 -18.35
C ALA A 33 4.89 -7.18 -18.94
N ASP A 34 4.33 -6.70 -20.05
CA ASP A 34 3.21 -7.31 -20.79
C ASP A 34 1.90 -7.44 -19.98
N LEU A 35 1.71 -6.55 -18.99
CA LEU A 35 0.56 -6.53 -18.11
C LEU A 35 -0.24 -5.21 -18.17
N ALA A 36 -0.12 -4.44 -19.26
CA ALA A 36 -0.73 -3.11 -19.37
C ALA A 36 -2.24 -3.08 -19.06
N GLY A 37 -2.98 -4.08 -19.48
CA GLY A 37 -4.42 -4.20 -19.18
C GLY A 37 -4.72 -4.40 -17.70
N ALA A 38 -3.94 -5.25 -17.03
CA ALA A 38 -4.13 -5.59 -15.62
C ALA A 38 -3.62 -4.49 -14.68
N THR A 39 -2.48 -3.90 -14.97
CA THR A 39 -1.87 -2.80 -14.20
C THR A 39 -2.49 -1.43 -14.48
N LYS A 40 -3.36 -1.35 -15.52
CA LYS A 40 -4.01 -0.12 -16.01
C LYS A 40 -3.07 0.86 -16.70
N THR A 41 -1.83 0.51 -16.95
CA THR A 41 -0.91 1.31 -17.79
C THR A 41 -1.39 1.43 -19.25
N ALA A 42 -2.34 0.56 -19.67
CA ALA A 42 -3.03 0.69 -20.96
C ALA A 42 -3.76 2.03 -21.14
N ILE A 43 -4.19 2.69 -20.05
CA ILE A 43 -4.79 4.04 -20.07
C ILE A 43 -3.74 5.04 -20.57
N PHE A 44 -2.55 5.00 -19.99
CA PHE A 44 -1.42 5.82 -20.39
C PHE A 44 -0.97 5.51 -21.83
N LYS A 45 -0.81 4.23 -22.17
CA LYS A 45 -0.45 3.78 -23.52
C LYS A 45 -1.37 4.34 -24.60
N LYS A 46 -2.67 4.41 -24.31
CA LYS A 46 -3.65 4.96 -25.26
C LYS A 46 -3.48 6.47 -25.44
N ALA A 47 -3.16 7.22 -24.39
CA ALA A 47 -2.99 8.66 -24.41
C ALA A 47 -1.62 9.08 -24.96
N TYR A 48 -0.57 8.36 -24.60
CA TYR A 48 0.83 8.67 -24.90
C TYR A 48 1.60 7.43 -25.41
N PRO A 49 1.26 6.90 -26.61
CA PRO A 49 1.86 5.66 -27.12
C PRO A 49 3.39 5.72 -27.27
N ASP A 50 3.94 6.90 -27.59
CA ASP A 50 5.39 7.09 -27.78
C ASP A 50 6.17 7.21 -26.45
N ARG A 51 5.46 7.31 -25.32
CA ARG A 51 6.04 7.36 -23.96
C ARG A 51 5.73 6.10 -23.15
N HIS A 52 5.18 5.07 -23.79
CA HIS A 52 4.90 3.77 -23.17
C HIS A 52 5.81 2.70 -23.75
N ILE A 53 6.45 1.92 -22.87
CA ILE A 53 7.37 0.85 -23.25
C ILE A 53 6.88 -0.47 -22.64
N ASN A 54 6.67 -1.49 -23.48
CA ASN A 54 6.41 -2.85 -23.01
C ASN A 54 7.72 -3.65 -23.13
N CYS A 55 8.24 -4.08 -21.99
CA CYS A 55 9.48 -4.88 -21.89
C CYS A 55 9.25 -6.39 -22.11
N GLY A 56 8.01 -6.81 -22.40
CA GLY A 56 7.65 -8.22 -22.42
C GLY A 56 7.59 -8.83 -21.01
N ILE A 57 7.45 -10.14 -20.93
CA ILE A 57 7.42 -10.87 -19.64
C ILE A 57 8.85 -11.01 -19.08
N ALA A 58 9.43 -9.87 -18.68
CA ALA A 58 10.83 -9.75 -18.26
C ALA A 58 10.99 -8.65 -17.20
N GLU A 59 10.58 -8.93 -15.97
CA GLU A 59 10.51 -7.94 -14.88
C GLU A 59 11.89 -7.43 -14.48
N ALA A 60 12.93 -8.26 -14.54
CA ALA A 60 14.30 -7.82 -14.28
C ALA A 60 14.77 -6.80 -15.34
N ASP A 61 14.42 -7.02 -16.61
CA ASP A 61 14.70 -6.08 -17.70
C ASP A 61 13.88 -4.80 -17.56
N LEU A 62 12.58 -4.91 -17.21
CA LEU A 62 11.73 -3.76 -16.90
C LEU A 62 12.39 -2.81 -15.89
N ILE A 63 12.93 -3.33 -14.80
CA ILE A 63 13.62 -2.53 -13.78
C ILE A 63 14.93 -1.97 -14.30
N GLY A 64 15.73 -2.78 -15.06
CA GLY A 64 17.00 -2.35 -15.67
C GLY A 64 16.81 -1.22 -16.69
N VAL A 65 15.82 -1.34 -17.58
CA VAL A 65 15.48 -0.29 -18.58
C VAL A 65 15.00 0.98 -17.85
N SER A 66 14.14 0.84 -16.84
CA SER A 66 13.66 1.98 -16.04
C SER A 66 14.82 2.71 -15.34
N ALA A 67 15.77 1.97 -14.78
CA ALA A 67 16.97 2.53 -14.17
C ALA A 67 17.82 3.32 -15.20
N GLY A 68 18.05 2.74 -16.39
CA GLY A 68 18.77 3.41 -17.48
C GLY A 68 18.10 4.71 -17.92
N LEU A 69 16.79 4.70 -18.12
CA LEU A 69 16.01 5.89 -18.49
C LEU A 69 16.06 6.97 -17.41
N SER A 70 16.06 6.59 -16.16
CA SER A 70 16.20 7.53 -15.03
C SER A 70 17.55 8.26 -15.06
N THR A 71 18.64 7.61 -15.47
CA THR A 71 19.95 8.27 -15.61
C THR A 71 20.00 9.30 -16.75
N MET A 72 19.05 9.25 -17.68
CA MET A 72 18.91 10.19 -18.79
C MET A 72 17.99 11.38 -18.45
N GLY A 73 17.49 11.45 -17.22
CA GLY A 73 16.64 12.55 -16.75
C GLY A 73 15.14 12.29 -16.83
N PHE A 74 14.72 11.11 -17.27
CA PHE A 74 13.31 10.72 -17.25
C PHE A 74 12.88 10.27 -15.86
N VAL A 75 11.56 10.28 -15.63
CA VAL A 75 10.92 9.74 -14.45
C VAL A 75 10.09 8.51 -14.86
N PRO A 76 10.68 7.31 -14.87
CA PRO A 76 9.98 6.09 -15.26
C PRO A 76 9.05 5.60 -14.14
N PHE A 77 7.79 5.34 -14.50
CA PHE A 77 6.80 4.60 -13.72
C PHE A 77 6.73 3.19 -14.28
N CYS A 78 7.31 2.23 -13.59
CA CYS A 78 7.38 0.84 -14.07
C CYS A 78 6.39 -0.04 -13.29
N SER A 79 5.65 -0.88 -14.00
CA SER A 79 4.50 -1.61 -13.47
C SER A 79 4.52 -3.09 -13.82
N SER A 80 4.32 -3.91 -12.81
CA SER A 80 4.01 -5.34 -12.91
C SER A 80 3.15 -5.72 -11.70
N PHE A 81 2.84 -7.01 -11.53
CA PHE A 81 2.25 -7.46 -10.27
C PHE A 81 3.27 -7.39 -9.14
N ALA A 82 2.80 -7.16 -7.92
CA ALA A 82 3.65 -7.00 -6.75
C ALA A 82 4.60 -8.18 -6.57
N MET A 83 4.12 -9.42 -6.74
CA MET A 83 4.95 -10.63 -6.66
C MET A 83 6.11 -10.61 -7.64
N PHE A 84 5.91 -10.07 -8.83
CA PHE A 84 6.95 -10.09 -9.85
C PHE A 84 7.87 -8.87 -9.76
N ALA A 85 7.33 -7.69 -9.47
CA ALA A 85 8.13 -6.48 -9.28
C ALA A 85 9.02 -6.58 -8.02
N ALA A 86 8.44 -7.03 -6.90
CA ALA A 86 9.16 -7.14 -5.63
C ALA A 86 9.94 -8.46 -5.49
N GLY A 87 9.39 -9.59 -5.96
CA GLY A 87 10.03 -10.90 -5.82
C GLY A 87 11.01 -11.20 -6.93
N ARG A 88 10.55 -11.33 -8.18
CA ARG A 88 11.40 -11.74 -9.32
C ARG A 88 12.50 -10.73 -9.65
N ALA A 89 12.20 -9.43 -9.58
CA ALA A 89 13.14 -8.37 -9.91
C ALA A 89 13.83 -7.75 -8.68
N TYR A 90 13.77 -8.41 -7.51
CA TYR A 90 14.26 -7.83 -6.25
C TYR A 90 15.72 -7.39 -6.33
N GLU A 91 16.59 -8.20 -6.93
CA GLU A 91 18.02 -7.87 -7.06
C GLU A 91 18.20 -6.57 -7.87
N GLN A 92 17.49 -6.42 -9.01
CA GLN A 92 17.57 -5.24 -9.83
C GLN A 92 16.98 -4.01 -9.12
N VAL A 93 15.86 -4.17 -8.40
CA VAL A 93 15.32 -3.09 -7.56
C VAL A 93 16.34 -2.65 -6.52
N ARG A 94 16.98 -3.60 -5.83
CA ARG A 94 17.95 -3.31 -4.78
C ARG A 94 19.25 -2.69 -5.34
N ASN A 95 19.87 -3.33 -6.31
CA ASN A 95 21.23 -2.97 -6.77
C ASN A 95 21.23 -1.95 -7.90
N THR A 96 20.26 -2.01 -8.81
CA THR A 96 20.24 -1.13 -9.98
C THR A 96 19.46 0.16 -9.71
N VAL A 97 18.44 0.12 -8.84
CA VAL A 97 17.61 1.31 -8.50
C VAL A 97 17.95 1.84 -7.12
N GLY A 98 17.90 0.99 -6.08
CA GLY A 98 18.05 1.41 -4.69
C GLY A 98 19.46 1.88 -4.34
N TYR A 99 20.49 1.08 -4.68
CA TYR A 99 21.88 1.39 -4.32
C TYR A 99 22.38 2.73 -4.91
N PRO A 100 22.18 3.03 -6.21
CA PRO A 100 22.52 4.34 -6.79
C PRO A 100 21.46 5.42 -6.52
N HIS A 101 20.38 5.10 -5.81
CA HIS A 101 19.29 6.02 -5.44
C HIS A 101 18.61 6.68 -6.63
N LEU A 102 18.32 5.90 -7.68
CA LEU A 102 17.73 6.38 -8.93
C LEU A 102 16.25 6.77 -8.76
N ASN A 103 15.84 7.74 -9.57
CA ASN A 103 14.50 8.31 -9.56
C ASN A 103 13.48 7.43 -10.32
N VAL A 104 13.27 6.19 -9.87
CA VAL A 104 12.35 5.21 -10.47
C VAL A 104 11.14 5.00 -9.57
N LYS A 105 9.93 4.98 -10.15
CA LYS A 105 8.67 4.72 -9.46
C LYS A 105 8.18 3.31 -9.80
N ILE A 106 8.29 2.41 -8.84
CA ILE A 106 7.88 1.00 -8.97
C ILE A 106 6.43 0.92 -8.52
N CYS A 107 5.51 0.94 -9.49
CA CYS A 107 4.08 0.95 -9.28
C CYS A 107 3.52 -0.47 -9.41
N ALA A 108 3.61 -1.21 -8.32
CA ALA A 108 3.21 -2.61 -8.28
C ALA A 108 1.71 -2.74 -8.02
N THR A 109 1.03 -3.57 -8.80
CA THR A 109 -0.39 -3.87 -8.60
C THR A 109 -0.60 -5.30 -8.10
N HIS A 110 -1.82 -5.66 -7.73
CA HIS A 110 -2.14 -7.03 -7.30
C HIS A 110 -1.31 -7.49 -6.09
N GLY A 111 -1.08 -6.64 -5.10
CA GLY A 111 -0.49 -7.06 -3.83
C GLY A 111 -1.50 -7.77 -2.94
N GLY A 112 -1.04 -8.71 -2.11
CA GLY A 112 -1.82 -9.38 -1.08
C GLY A 112 -2.72 -10.52 -1.56
N ILE A 113 -3.61 -10.95 -0.68
CA ILE A 113 -4.52 -12.09 -0.86
C ILE A 113 -5.68 -11.75 -1.80
N SER A 114 -6.10 -10.48 -1.88
CA SER A 114 -7.22 -10.03 -2.71
C SER A 114 -6.98 -10.13 -4.22
N VAL A 115 -5.81 -10.62 -4.63
CA VAL A 115 -5.56 -11.10 -6.01
C VAL A 115 -6.59 -12.15 -6.40
N GLY A 116 -6.96 -13.00 -5.45
CA GLY A 116 -8.09 -13.90 -5.62
C GLY A 116 -7.75 -15.17 -6.39
N GLU A 117 -8.42 -15.38 -7.51
CA GLU A 117 -8.45 -16.64 -8.28
C GLU A 117 -7.08 -17.06 -8.83
N ASP A 118 -6.18 -16.11 -9.09
CA ASP A 118 -4.81 -16.40 -9.58
C ASP A 118 -3.97 -17.18 -8.55
N GLY A 119 -4.35 -17.14 -7.27
CA GLY A 119 -3.81 -17.98 -6.21
C GLY A 119 -2.42 -17.60 -5.72
N ALA A 120 -1.84 -18.47 -4.89
CA ALA A 120 -0.60 -18.24 -4.14
C ALA A 120 0.59 -17.76 -4.97
N SER A 121 0.73 -18.20 -6.22
CA SER A 121 1.84 -17.79 -7.09
C SER A 121 1.80 -16.31 -7.51
N HIS A 122 0.65 -15.65 -7.35
CA HIS A 122 0.42 -14.24 -7.71
C HIS A 122 0.13 -13.37 -6.49
N GLN A 123 -0.34 -13.97 -5.39
CA GLN A 123 -0.61 -13.30 -4.13
C GLN A 123 0.71 -12.94 -3.45
N CYS A 124 1.03 -11.65 -3.39
CA CYS A 124 2.26 -11.17 -2.78
C CYS A 124 1.98 -10.64 -1.37
N CYS A 125 2.41 -11.39 -0.37
CA CYS A 125 2.30 -11.01 1.04
C CYS A 125 3.65 -10.61 1.63
N GLU A 126 4.70 -10.40 0.82
CA GLU A 126 6.08 -10.16 1.24
C GLU A 126 6.68 -8.86 0.70
N ASP A 127 5.98 -8.14 -0.16
CA ASP A 127 6.51 -6.97 -0.86
C ASP A 127 6.91 -5.82 0.06
N PHE A 128 6.10 -5.52 1.10
CA PHE A 128 6.50 -4.51 2.08
C PHE A 128 7.78 -4.91 2.81
N ALA A 129 7.90 -6.16 3.24
CA ALA A 129 9.09 -6.67 3.89
C ALA A 129 10.33 -6.48 3.02
N LEU A 130 10.26 -6.91 1.76
CA LEU A 130 11.35 -6.81 0.79
C LEU A 130 11.73 -5.35 0.51
N MET A 131 10.76 -4.50 0.22
CA MET A 131 11.02 -3.11 -0.16
C MET A 131 11.47 -2.25 1.02
N ARG A 132 10.97 -2.51 2.23
CA ARG A 132 11.38 -1.78 3.44
C ARG A 132 12.85 -1.99 3.79
N THR A 133 13.44 -3.14 3.45
CA THR A 133 14.86 -3.42 3.73
C THR A 133 15.83 -2.65 2.84
N ILE A 134 15.38 -2.12 1.71
CA ILE A 134 16.23 -1.38 0.78
C ILE A 134 16.48 0.04 1.32
N PRO A 135 17.74 0.46 1.57
CA PRO A 135 18.05 1.80 2.04
C PRO A 135 17.53 2.89 1.10
N GLY A 136 16.90 3.93 1.64
CA GLY A 136 16.37 5.07 0.87
C GLY A 136 15.11 4.79 0.04
N MET A 137 14.63 3.54 -0.05
CA MET A 137 13.36 3.21 -0.70
C MET A 137 12.19 3.78 0.10
N VAL A 138 11.32 4.56 -0.57
CA VAL A 138 10.00 4.93 -0.04
C VAL A 138 9.03 3.80 -0.34
N VAL A 139 8.15 3.44 0.62
CA VAL A 139 7.15 2.36 0.47
C VAL A 139 5.77 2.89 0.85
N LEU A 140 4.86 2.89 -0.12
CA LEU A 140 3.51 3.44 0.00
C LEU A 140 2.44 2.38 -0.31
N SER A 141 1.32 2.45 0.40
CA SER A 141 0.13 1.60 0.16
C SER A 141 -1.15 2.40 0.40
N PRO A 142 -1.69 3.07 -0.63
CA PRO A 142 -2.87 3.93 -0.50
C PRO A 142 -4.14 3.13 -0.20
N ALA A 143 -5.02 3.73 0.62
CA ALA A 143 -6.25 3.13 1.08
C ALA A 143 -7.42 3.27 0.11
N ASP A 144 -7.44 4.31 -0.73
CA ASP A 144 -8.54 4.59 -1.66
C ASP A 144 -8.09 5.34 -2.93
N ASP A 145 -9.07 5.75 -3.76
CA ASP A 145 -8.83 6.48 -5.01
C ASP A 145 -8.14 7.82 -4.80
N VAL A 146 -8.63 8.62 -3.85
CA VAL A 146 -8.11 9.97 -3.61
C VAL A 146 -6.67 9.92 -3.15
N GLU A 147 -6.38 9.07 -2.17
CA GLU A 147 -5.02 8.85 -1.67
C GLU A 147 -4.11 8.25 -2.73
N ALA A 148 -4.59 7.31 -3.54
CA ALA A 148 -3.79 6.70 -4.60
C ALA A 148 -3.35 7.74 -5.64
N ARG A 149 -4.24 8.65 -6.06
CA ARG A 149 -3.90 9.74 -6.98
C ARG A 149 -2.90 10.71 -6.37
N ALA A 150 -3.08 11.07 -5.10
CA ALA A 150 -2.16 11.95 -4.38
C ALA A 150 -0.79 11.29 -4.17
N ALA A 151 -0.74 9.99 -3.85
CA ALA A 151 0.51 9.24 -3.72
C ALA A 151 1.30 9.14 -5.04
N VAL A 152 0.63 9.00 -6.19
CA VAL A 152 1.28 9.04 -7.52
C VAL A 152 1.93 10.39 -7.78
N LYS A 153 1.24 11.50 -7.47
CA LYS A 153 1.79 12.85 -7.59
C LYS A 153 2.99 13.06 -6.65
N ALA A 154 2.85 12.71 -5.39
CA ALA A 154 3.92 12.82 -4.41
C ALA A 154 5.14 11.96 -4.78
N ALA A 155 4.92 10.77 -5.34
CA ALA A 155 6.00 9.93 -5.86
C ALA A 155 6.74 10.60 -7.02
N TYR A 156 6.05 11.27 -7.94
CA TYR A 156 6.70 12.03 -9.01
C TYR A 156 7.57 13.16 -8.46
N GLU A 157 7.07 13.92 -7.49
CA GLU A 157 7.77 15.05 -6.88
C GLU A 157 8.98 14.61 -6.03
N HIS A 158 8.93 13.40 -5.47
CA HIS A 158 10.04 12.84 -4.69
C HIS A 158 11.23 12.47 -5.58
N LYS A 159 12.43 12.89 -5.23
CA LYS A 159 13.68 12.51 -5.93
C LYS A 159 14.28 11.27 -5.28
N GLY A 160 14.18 10.14 -5.93
CA GLY A 160 14.66 8.84 -5.44
C GLY A 160 13.68 7.70 -5.71
N PRO A 161 14.01 6.48 -5.26
CA PRO A 161 13.21 5.30 -5.53
C PRO A 161 11.94 5.27 -4.67
N VAL A 162 10.81 4.99 -5.30
CA VAL A 162 9.51 4.83 -4.62
C VAL A 162 8.88 3.52 -5.08
N TYR A 163 8.44 2.71 -4.13
CA TYR A 163 7.57 1.57 -4.34
C TYR A 163 6.16 1.93 -3.89
N ILE A 164 5.18 1.76 -4.77
CA ILE A 164 3.76 1.97 -4.43
C ILE A 164 3.00 0.68 -4.73
N ARG A 165 2.29 0.18 -3.73
CA ARG A 165 1.42 -1.00 -3.85
C ARG A 165 -0.01 -0.58 -4.12
N PHE A 166 -0.57 -1.03 -5.25
CA PHE A 166 -1.98 -0.84 -5.59
C PHE A 166 -2.75 -2.16 -5.56
N GLY A 167 -3.98 -2.12 -5.04
CA GLY A 167 -4.86 -3.29 -4.97
C GLY A 167 -5.57 -3.60 -6.30
N ARG A 168 -5.92 -4.90 -6.49
CA ARG A 168 -6.80 -5.36 -7.57
C ARG A 168 -8.27 -5.08 -7.26
N ALA A 169 -8.67 -5.32 -6.01
CA ALA A 169 -10.05 -5.17 -5.55
C ALA A 169 -10.47 -3.69 -5.47
N ALA A 170 -11.74 -3.41 -5.80
CA ALA A 170 -12.30 -2.09 -5.59
C ALA A 170 -12.58 -1.86 -4.09
N VAL A 171 -12.09 -0.76 -3.57
CA VAL A 171 -12.23 -0.32 -2.17
C VAL A 171 -13.12 0.91 -2.06
N PRO A 172 -13.81 1.12 -0.92
CA PRO A 172 -14.58 2.34 -0.69
C PRO A 172 -13.70 3.58 -0.80
N VAL A 173 -14.22 4.65 -1.41
CA VAL A 173 -13.60 5.98 -1.34
C VAL A 173 -13.95 6.57 0.03
N ILE A 174 -12.94 6.83 0.84
CA ILE A 174 -13.05 7.29 2.24
C ILE A 174 -12.59 8.74 2.43
N HIS A 175 -11.71 9.25 1.56
CA HIS A 175 -11.23 10.62 1.62
C HIS A 175 -12.05 11.55 0.71
N GLU A 176 -12.19 12.82 1.13
CA GLU A 176 -12.82 13.88 0.33
C GLU A 176 -11.72 14.63 -0.45
N GLU A 177 -11.84 14.66 -1.78
CA GLU A 177 -10.81 15.21 -2.67
C GLU A 177 -10.44 16.67 -2.36
N GLU A 178 -11.45 17.49 -2.06
CA GLU A 178 -11.25 18.93 -1.84
C GLU A 178 -10.41 19.26 -0.59
N ASN A 179 -10.40 18.36 0.38
CA ASN A 179 -9.75 18.57 1.69
C ASN A 179 -8.55 17.65 1.92
N TYR A 180 -8.22 16.76 0.97
CA TYR A 180 -7.17 15.77 1.14
C TYR A 180 -5.78 16.34 0.83
N SER A 181 -4.85 16.15 1.75
CA SER A 181 -3.44 16.48 1.57
C SER A 181 -2.57 15.29 1.90
N PHE A 182 -1.71 14.90 0.98
CA PHE A 182 -0.81 13.77 1.13
C PHE A 182 0.64 14.22 1.28
N GLU A 183 1.32 13.68 2.29
CA GLU A 183 2.76 13.88 2.51
C GLU A 183 3.43 12.54 2.81
N ILE A 184 4.51 12.23 2.08
CA ILE A 184 5.32 11.02 2.34
C ILE A 184 5.87 11.07 3.77
N GLY A 185 5.65 10.00 4.53
CA GLY A 185 6.08 9.92 5.93
C GLY A 185 5.07 10.43 6.94
N LYS A 186 3.86 10.84 6.52
CA LYS A 186 2.76 11.20 7.40
C LYS A 186 1.64 10.16 7.36
N ALA A 187 1.01 9.98 8.52
CA ALA A 187 -0.18 9.15 8.70
C ALA A 187 -1.36 10.04 9.09
N GLU A 188 -2.57 9.60 8.77
CA GLU A 188 -3.78 10.35 9.05
C GLU A 188 -4.62 9.68 10.13
N VAL A 189 -5.10 10.45 11.11
CA VAL A 189 -6.07 9.98 12.10
C VAL A 189 -7.48 10.17 11.55
N LEU A 190 -8.04 9.12 10.94
CA LEU A 190 -9.38 9.14 10.34
C LEU A 190 -10.50 9.14 11.39
N ARG A 191 -10.23 8.57 12.57
CA ARG A 191 -11.19 8.51 13.66
C ARG A 191 -10.46 8.70 15.00
N PRO A 192 -10.89 9.64 15.85
CA PRO A 192 -10.36 9.77 17.20
C PRO A 192 -10.85 8.64 18.11
N GLY A 193 -10.02 8.26 19.10
CA GLY A 193 -10.34 7.26 20.11
C GLY A 193 -9.24 7.18 21.17
N THR A 194 -9.54 6.58 22.31
CA THR A 194 -8.65 6.59 23.49
C THR A 194 -8.45 5.22 24.13
N ASP A 195 -9.21 4.19 23.73
CA ASP A 195 -9.13 2.89 24.40
C ASP A 195 -8.15 1.94 23.71
N VAL A 196 -7.97 2.11 22.40
CA VAL A 196 -7.02 1.38 21.57
C VAL A 196 -6.80 2.14 20.25
N ALA A 197 -5.61 2.07 19.67
CA ALA A 197 -5.36 2.55 18.32
C ALA A 197 -5.31 1.37 17.33
N VAL A 198 -5.92 1.54 16.16
CA VAL A 198 -5.82 0.62 15.02
C VAL A 198 -5.08 1.35 13.90
N ALA A 199 -3.85 0.93 13.61
CA ALA A 199 -3.03 1.43 12.51
C ALA A 199 -3.19 0.49 11.30
N ALA A 200 -3.81 0.96 10.25
CA ALA A 200 -4.13 0.16 9.08
C ALA A 200 -3.53 0.75 7.80
N THR A 201 -3.30 -0.09 6.78
CA THR A 201 -2.78 0.32 5.48
C THR A 201 -3.56 -0.32 4.32
N GLY A 202 -3.60 0.36 3.19
CA GLY A 202 -4.29 -0.13 1.99
C GLY A 202 -5.76 -0.45 2.25
N LEU A 203 -6.24 -1.55 1.69
CA LEU A 203 -7.64 -1.98 1.82
C LEU A 203 -8.09 -2.21 3.28
N MET A 204 -7.15 -2.51 4.19
CA MET A 204 -7.48 -2.76 5.59
C MET A 204 -7.95 -1.51 6.35
N VAL A 205 -7.74 -0.32 5.80
CA VAL A 205 -8.23 0.93 6.42
C VAL A 205 -9.75 0.98 6.44
N ALA A 206 -10.42 0.61 5.35
CA ALA A 206 -11.87 0.54 5.29
C ALA A 206 -12.44 -0.52 6.25
N GLU A 207 -11.77 -1.65 6.40
CA GLU A 207 -12.16 -2.71 7.35
C GLU A 207 -11.95 -2.25 8.81
N ALA A 208 -10.87 -1.51 9.09
CA ALA A 208 -10.63 -0.92 10.41
C ALA A 208 -11.70 0.11 10.81
N LEU A 209 -12.15 0.95 9.86
CA LEU A 209 -13.25 1.91 10.08
C LEU A 209 -14.56 1.19 10.41
N LYS A 210 -14.92 0.13 9.67
CA LYS A 210 -16.13 -0.69 9.94
C LYS A 210 -16.05 -1.37 11.31
N ALA A 211 -14.86 -1.91 11.66
CA ALA A 211 -14.65 -2.51 12.98
C ALA A 211 -14.83 -1.48 14.08
N ALA A 212 -14.29 -0.27 13.91
CA ALA A 212 -14.42 0.83 14.87
C ALA A 212 -15.88 1.29 15.05
N GLU A 213 -16.70 1.28 13.97
CA GLU A 213 -18.14 1.57 14.07
C GLU A 213 -18.88 0.52 14.90
N THR A 214 -18.59 -0.77 14.66
CA THR A 214 -19.16 -1.88 15.42
C THR A 214 -18.81 -1.77 16.91
N LEU A 215 -17.54 -1.50 17.21
CA LEU A 215 -17.03 -1.41 18.58
C LEU A 215 -17.54 -0.17 19.32
N ALA A 216 -17.85 0.91 18.62
CA ALA A 216 -18.45 2.10 19.21
C ALA A 216 -19.85 1.81 19.80
N ALA A 217 -20.63 0.92 19.18
CA ALA A 217 -21.91 0.47 19.73
C ALA A 217 -21.74 -0.32 21.04
N GLU A 218 -20.54 -0.85 21.29
CA GLU A 218 -20.15 -1.58 22.53
C GLU A 218 -19.47 -0.66 23.57
N GLY A 219 -19.34 0.65 23.24
CA GLY A 219 -18.70 1.64 24.12
C GLY A 219 -17.17 1.68 24.02
N ILE A 220 -16.55 0.99 23.05
CA ILE A 220 -15.09 0.97 22.83
C ILE A 220 -14.72 2.09 21.85
N ARG A 221 -13.86 3.00 22.28
CA ARG A 221 -13.42 4.17 21.49
C ARG A 221 -12.12 3.86 20.77
N VAL A 222 -12.25 3.38 19.54
CA VAL A 222 -11.13 3.02 18.68
C VAL A 222 -10.62 4.26 17.94
N ARG A 223 -9.31 4.54 18.02
CA ARG A 223 -8.61 5.46 17.12
C ARG A 223 -8.23 4.70 15.86
N VAL A 224 -8.64 5.17 14.68
CA VAL A 224 -8.22 4.59 13.40
C VAL A 224 -7.21 5.52 12.72
N ILE A 225 -6.06 4.95 12.39
CA ILE A 225 -4.93 5.64 11.75
C ILE A 225 -4.71 5.00 10.39
N ASN A 226 -4.82 5.79 9.33
CA ASN A 226 -4.40 5.39 7.99
C ASN A 226 -2.89 5.59 7.84
N VAL A 227 -2.17 4.52 7.56
CA VAL A 227 -0.71 4.51 7.37
C VAL A 227 -0.41 4.16 5.92
N CYS A 228 -0.58 5.13 5.01
CA CYS A 228 -0.20 4.96 3.61
C CYS A 228 1.33 4.84 3.45
N SER A 229 2.08 5.68 4.18
CA SER A 229 3.55 5.64 4.17
C SER A 229 4.06 4.62 5.19
N ILE A 230 4.42 3.43 4.68
CA ILE A 230 5.00 2.36 5.51
C ILE A 230 6.49 2.63 5.76
N LYS A 231 7.15 3.28 4.80
CA LYS A 231 8.53 3.77 4.92
C LYS A 231 8.69 5.06 4.10
N PRO A 232 9.11 6.18 4.72
CA PRO A 232 9.30 6.34 6.16
C PRO A 232 7.97 6.21 6.92
N LEU A 233 8.02 5.67 8.14
CA LEU A 233 6.86 5.59 9.03
C LEU A 233 6.68 6.93 9.75
N ASP A 234 5.43 7.37 9.95
CA ASP A 234 5.13 8.52 10.82
C ASP A 234 5.28 8.13 12.30
N GLU A 235 6.51 8.27 12.79
CA GLU A 235 6.83 7.93 14.18
C GLU A 235 6.07 8.78 15.19
N GLU A 236 5.83 10.05 14.87
CA GLU A 236 5.14 10.99 15.77
C GLU A 236 3.69 10.56 16.02
N THR A 237 2.95 10.29 14.96
CA THR A 237 1.55 9.85 15.04
C THR A 237 1.42 8.50 15.74
N ILE A 238 2.29 7.53 15.43
CA ILE A 238 2.27 6.20 16.08
C ILE A 238 2.63 6.32 17.57
N LEU A 239 3.64 7.11 17.93
CA LEU A 239 4.03 7.30 19.32
C LEU A 239 2.99 8.11 20.12
N ALA A 240 2.30 9.07 19.51
CA ALA A 240 1.17 9.75 20.12
C ALA A 240 0.03 8.75 20.43
N ALA A 241 -0.28 7.87 19.46
CA ALA A 241 -1.26 6.82 19.67
C ALA A 241 -0.85 5.84 20.80
N ALA A 242 0.43 5.45 20.85
CA ALA A 242 0.95 4.60 21.92
C ALA A 242 0.79 5.24 23.29
N ARG A 243 1.10 6.54 23.43
CA ARG A 243 0.97 7.28 24.72
C ARG A 243 -0.48 7.46 25.14
N GLU A 244 -1.36 7.78 24.20
CA GLU A 244 -2.74 8.17 24.51
C GLU A 244 -3.70 6.98 24.64
N CYS A 245 -3.49 5.91 23.84
CA CYS A 245 -4.33 4.72 23.84
C CYS A 245 -3.72 3.56 24.67
N GLY A 246 -2.39 3.55 24.86
CA GLY A 246 -1.68 2.51 25.60
C GLY A 246 -1.63 1.13 24.97
N LYS A 247 -2.28 0.94 23.81
CA LYS A 247 -2.41 -0.34 23.09
C LYS A 247 -2.60 -0.06 21.61
N ILE A 248 -1.99 -0.89 20.73
CA ILE A 248 -2.10 -0.75 19.28
C ILE A 248 -2.48 -2.09 18.66
N VAL A 249 -3.35 -2.05 17.66
CA VAL A 249 -3.58 -3.14 16.70
C VAL A 249 -3.12 -2.66 15.34
N THR A 250 -2.35 -3.46 14.60
CA THR A 250 -1.97 -3.15 13.22
C THR A 250 -2.74 -4.03 12.25
N CYS A 251 -3.14 -3.48 11.10
CA CYS A 251 -3.92 -4.20 10.09
C CYS A 251 -3.31 -4.01 8.71
N GLU A 252 -2.90 -5.11 8.08
CA GLU A 252 -2.25 -5.12 6.77
C GLU A 252 -2.64 -6.36 5.95
N GLU A 253 -2.85 -6.19 4.66
CA GLU A 253 -3.00 -7.31 3.72
C GLU A 253 -1.62 -7.79 3.27
N HIS A 254 -0.85 -8.28 4.22
CA HIS A 254 0.54 -8.68 4.06
C HIS A 254 0.87 -9.70 5.17
N SER A 255 1.96 -10.43 5.04
CA SER A 255 2.48 -11.23 6.16
C SER A 255 2.66 -10.36 7.40
N ILE A 256 2.35 -10.92 8.56
CA ILE A 256 2.67 -10.27 9.84
C ILE A 256 4.19 -10.11 10.05
N ILE A 257 5.01 -10.76 9.22
CA ILE A 257 6.47 -10.71 9.25
C ILE A 257 6.96 -9.63 8.26
N GLY A 258 7.71 -8.67 8.75
CA GLY A 258 8.39 -7.64 7.95
C GLY A 258 7.54 -6.47 7.46
N GLY A 259 6.21 -6.48 7.66
CA GLY A 259 5.28 -5.46 7.20
C GLY A 259 5.13 -4.25 8.12
N LEU A 260 3.93 -3.63 8.07
CA LEU A 260 3.55 -2.49 8.91
C LEU A 260 3.60 -2.87 10.40
N GLY A 261 3.08 -4.05 10.76
CA GLY A 261 3.03 -4.49 12.15
C GLY A 261 4.40 -4.54 12.80
N GLU A 262 5.40 -5.08 12.11
CA GLU A 262 6.77 -5.08 12.64
C GLU A 262 7.41 -3.69 12.66
N ALA A 263 7.11 -2.82 11.70
CA ALA A 263 7.57 -1.44 11.75
C ALA A 263 7.08 -0.72 13.02
N VAL A 264 5.78 -0.88 13.32
CA VAL A 264 5.18 -0.32 14.54
C VAL A 264 5.76 -0.98 15.80
N CYS A 265 5.88 -2.32 15.82
CA CYS A 265 6.47 -3.05 16.95
C CYS A 265 7.88 -2.56 17.26
N SER A 266 8.76 -2.44 16.25
CA SER A 266 10.14 -1.95 16.44
C SER A 266 10.14 -0.54 17.02
N LEU A 267 9.36 0.37 16.45
CA LEU A 267 9.28 1.75 16.89
C LEU A 267 8.85 1.87 18.36
N VAL A 268 7.73 1.23 18.73
CA VAL A 268 7.20 1.35 20.10
C VAL A 268 8.09 0.63 21.09
N SER A 269 8.68 -0.53 20.74
CA SER A 269 9.59 -1.24 21.65
C SER A 269 10.80 -0.40 22.02
N GLU A 270 11.33 0.40 21.08
CA GLU A 270 12.49 1.23 21.33
C GLU A 270 12.16 2.55 22.06
N LYS A 271 11.02 3.18 21.73
CA LYS A 271 10.75 4.57 22.16
C LYS A 271 9.64 4.70 23.20
N TYR A 272 8.61 3.86 23.17
CA TYR A 272 7.50 3.89 24.11
C TYR A 272 6.78 2.54 24.13
N PRO A 273 7.23 1.56 24.91
CA PRO A 273 6.70 0.20 24.89
C PRO A 273 5.23 0.10 25.29
N VAL A 274 4.43 -0.44 24.39
CA VAL A 274 3.02 -0.78 24.60
C VAL A 274 2.71 -2.13 23.94
N PRO A 275 1.66 -2.85 24.37
CA PRO A 275 1.19 -4.04 23.68
C PRO A 275 0.78 -3.72 22.24
N VAL A 276 1.28 -4.53 21.29
CA VAL A 276 0.90 -4.48 19.88
C VAL A 276 0.35 -5.84 19.46
N ARG A 277 -0.84 -5.86 18.86
CA ARG A 277 -1.41 -7.03 18.19
C ARG A 277 -1.39 -6.78 16.69
N ARG A 278 -1.10 -7.83 15.91
CA ARG A 278 -1.00 -7.72 14.45
C ARG A 278 -2.11 -8.52 13.79
N VAL A 279 -2.84 -7.90 12.86
CA VAL A 279 -3.79 -8.52 11.94
C VAL A 279 -3.16 -8.49 10.57
N GLY A 280 -2.90 -9.65 10.00
CA GLY A 280 -2.24 -9.87 8.72
C GLY A 280 -2.22 -11.37 8.41
N VAL A 281 -1.55 -11.78 7.35
CA VAL A 281 -1.38 -13.19 6.98
C VAL A 281 -0.40 -13.88 7.93
N ASN A 282 -0.83 -14.96 8.58
CA ASN A 282 -0.12 -15.63 9.68
C ASN A 282 0.84 -16.71 9.17
N ASP A 283 1.94 -16.29 8.50
CA ASP A 283 3.03 -17.17 8.03
C ASP A 283 2.51 -18.38 7.23
N GLU A 284 1.61 -18.11 6.32
CA GLU A 284 0.98 -19.10 5.44
C GLU A 284 0.85 -18.58 4.01
N PHE A 285 0.83 -19.48 3.04
CA PHE A 285 0.52 -19.12 1.66
C PHE A 285 -0.99 -19.00 1.48
N GLY A 286 -1.40 -18.08 0.61
CA GLY A 286 -2.76 -18.04 0.12
C GLY A 286 -3.07 -19.17 -0.85
N HIS A 287 -4.26 -19.16 -1.40
CA HIS A 287 -4.73 -20.11 -2.41
C HIS A 287 -5.74 -19.46 -3.36
N SER A 288 -6.14 -20.19 -4.40
CA SER A 288 -7.15 -19.71 -5.37
C SER A 288 -8.54 -19.69 -4.76
N GLY A 289 -9.24 -18.57 -4.94
CA GLY A 289 -10.60 -18.40 -4.46
C GLY A 289 -11.13 -16.99 -4.74
N PRO A 290 -12.43 -16.73 -4.49
CA PRO A 290 -12.97 -15.38 -4.56
C PRO A 290 -12.29 -14.46 -3.52
N ALA A 291 -11.84 -13.29 -3.94
CA ALA A 291 -11.07 -12.38 -3.11
C ALA A 291 -11.70 -12.08 -1.73
N ALA A 292 -13.02 -11.83 -1.69
CA ALA A 292 -13.72 -11.56 -0.44
C ALA A 292 -13.73 -12.77 0.51
N ALA A 293 -13.87 -13.98 0.00
CA ALA A 293 -13.85 -15.19 0.81
C ALA A 293 -12.45 -15.44 1.39
N LEU A 294 -11.40 -15.22 0.59
CA LEU A 294 -10.02 -15.35 1.05
C LEU A 294 -9.66 -14.33 2.14
N LEU A 295 -10.10 -13.07 1.99
CA LEU A 295 -9.90 -12.06 3.01
C LEU A 295 -10.59 -12.43 4.34
N GLU A 296 -11.82 -12.98 4.26
CA GLU A 296 -12.54 -13.45 5.45
C GLU A 296 -11.86 -14.65 6.09
N GLU A 297 -11.45 -15.64 5.30
CA GLU A 297 -10.74 -16.86 5.75
C GLU A 297 -9.41 -16.51 6.45
N MET A 298 -8.65 -15.57 5.89
CA MET A 298 -7.38 -15.11 6.47
C MET A 298 -7.56 -14.10 7.62
N GLY A 299 -8.78 -13.82 8.05
CA GLY A 299 -9.07 -12.86 9.11
C GLY A 299 -8.82 -11.40 8.73
N LEU A 300 -8.70 -11.08 7.44
CA LEU A 300 -8.48 -9.73 6.92
C LEU A 300 -9.82 -9.00 6.71
N CYS A 301 -10.63 -8.95 7.74
CA CYS A 301 -11.99 -8.40 7.72
C CYS A 301 -12.35 -7.67 9.02
N ALA A 302 -13.36 -6.82 8.97
CA ALA A 302 -13.79 -6.00 10.08
C ALA A 302 -14.21 -6.79 11.32
N SER A 303 -14.84 -7.96 11.15
CA SER A 303 -15.28 -8.83 12.25
C SER A 303 -14.10 -9.32 13.06
N HIS A 304 -13.04 -9.81 12.40
CA HIS A 304 -11.84 -10.29 13.08
C HIS A 304 -11.03 -9.14 13.72
N ILE A 305 -10.92 -7.99 13.04
CA ILE A 305 -10.31 -6.80 13.64
C ILE A 305 -11.05 -6.44 14.96
N ALA A 306 -12.38 -6.47 14.95
CA ALA A 306 -13.16 -6.17 16.15
C ALA A 306 -12.93 -7.19 17.28
N GLU A 307 -12.77 -8.46 16.97
CA GLU A 307 -12.42 -9.51 17.94
C GLU A 307 -11.05 -9.24 18.57
N VAL A 308 -10.02 -9.02 17.76
CA VAL A 308 -8.66 -8.71 18.23
C VAL A 308 -8.63 -7.46 19.08
N VAL A 309 -9.40 -6.43 18.71
CA VAL A 309 -9.52 -5.20 19.51
C VAL A 309 -10.17 -5.47 20.86
N ARG A 310 -11.28 -6.24 20.90
CA ARG A 310 -11.93 -6.60 22.18
C ARG A 310 -10.98 -7.35 23.12
N GLU A 311 -10.20 -8.28 22.59
CA GLU A 311 -9.18 -9.00 23.37
C GLU A 311 -8.09 -8.06 23.87
N THR A 312 -7.63 -7.17 23.00
CA THR A 312 -6.57 -6.19 23.32
C THR A 312 -7.02 -5.20 24.40
N VAL A 313 -8.28 -4.79 24.39
CA VAL A 313 -8.82 -3.87 25.44
C VAL A 313 -9.00 -4.56 26.78
N LYS A 314 -9.34 -5.85 26.81
CA LYS A 314 -9.54 -6.62 28.07
C LYS A 314 -8.23 -6.98 28.79
N GLY A 315 -7.15 -7.20 28.07
CA GLY A 315 -5.81 -7.52 28.61
C GLY A 315 -4.95 -6.29 28.79
#